data_f61a18f6d704df22bb78793d3eec86af
#
_entry.id   f61a18f6d704df22bb78793d3eec86af
#
_cell.length_a   1.000
_cell.length_b   1.000
_cell.length_c   1.000
_cell.angle_alpha   90.00
_cell.angle_beta   90.00
_cell.angle_gamma   90.00
#
_symmetry.space_group_name_H-M   'P 1'
#
loop_
_entity.id
_entity.type
_entity.pdbx_description
1 polymer ?
#
loop_
_entity_poly.entity_id
_entity_poly.type
_entity_poly.pdbx_seq_one_letter_code
_entity_poly.pdbx_strand_id
1 'polypeptide(L)'
;AASDVYKRQGSTSEAYAIGHVGTVKIGEHIYSPFTEDFVTVNPYLGSDGVKPFLKVCKENNKGAFILVKTSNPSSGEFQDREIDGKPLYEIVAEKVAEWGEEVMGEDYSYVGAVVGATYPEMGAALRKIMPKNYILVPGYGAQGGKGKDLAPFFNEDGLGAIVNSSRGIICAYQKDPYKEKFSPVDYADASRQAVLDMKEDLKNAFVK
;
A
#
# COMPACT_ATOMS: atom_id res chain seq x y z
N ALA A 1 -8.90 27.33 12.54
CA ALA A 1 -8.08 26.38 11.77
C ALA A 1 -7.36 25.35 12.64
N ALA A 2 -7.02 25.69 13.92
CA ALA A 2 -6.33 24.73 14.81
C ALA A 2 -7.26 23.63 15.39
N SER A 3 -8.56 23.75 15.22
CA SER A 3 -9.53 22.77 15.73
C SER A 3 -9.62 21.47 14.92
N ASP A 4 -8.99 21.41 13.75
CA ASP A 4 -9.22 20.36 12.78
C ASP A 4 -8.35 19.12 13.01
N VAL A 5 -7.24 19.27 13.74
CA VAL A 5 -6.27 18.16 13.97
C VAL A 5 -6.87 17.06 14.87
N TYR A 6 -7.80 17.40 15.74
CA TYR A 6 -8.40 16.46 16.71
C TYR A 6 -9.70 15.81 16.24
N LYS A 7 -10.25 16.19 15.09
CA LYS A 7 -11.60 15.81 14.66
C LYS A 7 -11.65 14.91 13.43
N ARG A 8 -10.60 14.16 13.15
CA ARG A 8 -10.62 13.15 12.08
C ARG A 8 -11.40 11.90 12.49
N GLN A 9 -12.58 12.12 13.03
CA GLN A 9 -13.58 11.10 13.34
C GLN A 9 -14.63 11.12 12.24
N GLY A 10 -15.40 10.07 12.11
CA GLY A 10 -16.58 9.90 11.27
C GLY A 10 -16.77 10.92 10.11
N SER A 11 -17.42 12.01 10.36
CA SER A 11 -17.75 13.02 9.33
C SER A 11 -16.54 13.69 8.69
N THR A 12 -15.46 13.92 9.45
CA THR A 12 -14.23 14.48 8.89
C THR A 12 -13.50 13.44 8.02
N SER A 13 -13.43 12.19 8.45
CA SER A 13 -12.87 11.09 7.64
C SER A 13 -13.68 10.88 6.36
N GLU A 14 -15.01 10.99 6.42
CA GLU A 14 -15.88 10.92 5.24
C GLU A 14 -15.61 12.10 4.27
N ALA A 15 -15.46 13.31 4.77
CA ALA A 15 -15.13 14.47 3.94
C ALA A 15 -13.77 14.32 3.25
N TYR A 16 -12.75 13.79 3.95
CA TYR A 16 -11.47 13.46 3.34
C TYR A 16 -11.61 12.36 2.29
N ALA A 17 -12.37 11.31 2.58
CA ALA A 17 -12.61 10.23 1.63
C ALA A 17 -13.28 10.73 0.35
N ILE A 18 -14.33 11.57 0.48
CA ILE A 18 -15.00 12.19 -0.66
C ILE A 18 -14.02 13.05 -1.46
N GLY A 19 -13.17 13.82 -0.78
CA GLY A 19 -12.18 14.69 -1.43
C GLY A 19 -11.10 13.92 -2.21
N HIS A 20 -10.78 12.67 -1.84
CA HIS A 20 -9.75 11.88 -2.51
C HIS A 20 -10.30 10.84 -3.49
N VAL A 21 -11.28 10.07 -3.08
CA VAL A 21 -11.78 8.91 -3.86
C VAL A 21 -13.28 8.96 -4.12
N GLY A 22 -13.93 10.04 -3.75
CA GLY A 22 -15.38 10.24 -3.93
C GLY A 22 -15.72 11.20 -5.05
N THR A 23 -16.99 11.59 -5.06
CA THR A 23 -17.55 12.57 -5.99
C THR A 23 -18.29 13.66 -5.23
N VAL A 24 -18.32 14.86 -5.81
CA VAL A 24 -19.05 16.03 -5.28
C VAL A 24 -20.05 16.50 -6.31
N LYS A 25 -21.30 16.70 -5.89
CA LYS A 25 -22.34 17.25 -6.74
C LYS A 25 -22.42 18.76 -6.54
N ILE A 26 -22.29 19.51 -7.64
CA ILE A 26 -22.45 20.98 -7.68
C ILE A 26 -23.51 21.30 -8.73
N GLY A 27 -24.69 21.75 -8.26
CA GLY A 27 -25.86 21.92 -9.13
C GLY A 27 -26.31 20.56 -9.68
N GLU A 28 -26.37 20.44 -11.00
CA GLU A 28 -26.72 19.19 -11.71
C GLU A 28 -25.49 18.35 -12.12
N HIS A 29 -24.28 18.86 -11.90
CA HIS A 29 -23.04 18.21 -12.32
C HIS A 29 -22.36 17.44 -11.19
N ILE A 30 -21.78 16.29 -11.54
CA ILE A 30 -20.98 15.46 -10.63
C ILE A 30 -19.51 15.63 -11.00
N TYR A 31 -18.69 15.94 -10.01
CA TYR A 31 -17.25 16.12 -10.16
C TYR A 31 -16.51 15.12 -9.31
N SER A 32 -15.43 14.53 -9.86
CA SER A 32 -14.42 13.78 -9.11
C SER A 32 -13.23 14.75 -8.88
N PRO A 33 -12.92 15.15 -7.64
CA PRO A 33 -11.82 16.08 -7.37
C PRO A 33 -10.48 15.54 -7.84
N PHE A 34 -10.28 14.24 -7.68
CA PHE A 34 -9.11 13.50 -8.12
C PHE A 34 -9.53 12.24 -8.87
N THR A 35 -8.55 11.64 -9.57
CA THR A 35 -8.77 10.42 -10.38
C THR A 35 -8.06 9.20 -9.79
N GLU A 36 -7.69 9.26 -8.51
CA GLU A 36 -7.04 8.16 -7.80
C GLU A 36 -7.97 6.95 -7.69
N ASP A 37 -7.38 5.76 -7.78
CA ASP A 37 -8.10 4.50 -7.57
C ASP A 37 -8.01 4.03 -6.11
N PHE A 38 -6.92 4.39 -5.42
CA PHE A 38 -6.67 4.01 -4.02
C PHE A 38 -6.16 5.19 -3.20
N VAL A 39 -6.54 5.19 -1.92
CA VAL A 39 -6.03 6.12 -0.92
C VAL A 39 -5.30 5.37 0.19
N THR A 40 -4.22 5.94 0.74
CA THR A 40 -3.54 5.37 1.92
C THR A 40 -4.11 5.97 3.20
N VAL A 41 -4.50 5.11 4.14
CA VAL A 41 -5.14 5.50 5.40
C VAL A 41 -4.35 4.99 6.60
N ASN A 42 -4.18 5.85 7.61
CA ASN A 42 -3.59 5.49 8.89
C ASN A 42 -4.70 4.92 9.81
N PRO A 43 -4.54 3.69 10.36
CA PRO A 43 -5.57 3.03 11.15
C PRO A 43 -5.62 3.49 12.61
N TYR A 44 -4.78 4.40 13.05
CA TYR A 44 -4.60 4.75 14.47
C TYR A 44 -5.91 5.16 15.20
N LEU A 45 -6.89 5.70 14.48
CA LEU A 45 -8.20 6.02 15.02
C LEU A 45 -9.19 4.84 15.03
N GLY A 46 -8.75 3.64 14.63
CA GLY A 46 -9.60 2.46 14.56
C GLY A 46 -10.70 2.57 13.50
N SER A 47 -11.77 1.82 13.68
CA SER A 47 -12.88 1.72 12.72
C SER A 47 -13.55 3.07 12.42
N ASP A 48 -13.64 3.95 13.40
CA ASP A 48 -14.26 5.29 13.21
C ASP A 48 -13.48 6.17 12.23
N GLY A 49 -12.16 5.96 12.14
CA GLY A 49 -11.31 6.64 11.18
C GLY A 49 -11.26 5.97 9.80
N VAL A 50 -11.40 4.64 9.75
CA VAL A 50 -11.22 3.83 8.53
C VAL A 50 -12.53 3.61 7.78
N LYS A 51 -13.61 3.19 8.45
CA LYS A 51 -14.88 2.82 7.79
C LYS A 51 -15.51 3.92 6.92
N PRO A 52 -15.42 5.22 7.25
CA PRO A 52 -15.89 6.26 6.34
C PRO A 52 -15.17 6.25 4.99
N PHE A 53 -13.86 5.96 4.94
CA PHE A 53 -13.14 5.78 3.67
C PHE A 53 -13.66 4.57 2.91
N LEU A 54 -13.86 3.44 3.59
CA LEU A 54 -14.33 2.21 2.95
C LEU A 54 -15.73 2.37 2.36
N LYS A 55 -16.61 3.11 3.04
CA LYS A 55 -17.95 3.45 2.53
C LYS A 55 -17.83 4.20 1.19
N VAL A 56 -17.06 5.30 1.16
CA VAL A 56 -16.88 6.11 -0.04
C VAL A 56 -16.17 5.30 -1.15
N CYS A 57 -15.18 4.49 -0.81
CA CYS A 57 -14.52 3.59 -1.76
C CYS A 57 -15.52 2.63 -2.42
N LYS A 58 -16.37 1.99 -1.62
CA LYS A 58 -17.39 1.06 -2.12
C LYS A 58 -18.38 1.74 -3.06
N GLU A 59 -18.85 2.93 -2.69
CA GLU A 59 -19.81 3.72 -3.49
C GLU A 59 -19.24 4.20 -4.83
N ASN A 60 -17.90 4.35 -4.93
CA ASN A 60 -17.22 4.91 -6.10
C ASN A 60 -16.33 3.88 -6.84
N ASN A 61 -16.39 2.60 -6.48
CA ASN A 61 -15.54 1.54 -7.02
C ASN A 61 -14.03 1.87 -6.89
N LYS A 62 -13.65 2.29 -5.71
CA LYS A 62 -12.29 2.66 -5.31
C LYS A 62 -11.83 1.80 -4.15
N GLY A 63 -10.56 1.93 -3.74
CA GLY A 63 -10.01 1.16 -2.64
C GLY A 63 -9.16 1.97 -1.67
N ALA A 64 -8.72 1.30 -0.61
CA ALA A 64 -7.83 1.90 0.39
C ALA A 64 -6.71 0.94 0.79
N PHE A 65 -5.50 1.47 0.95
CA PHE A 65 -4.37 0.79 1.59
C PHE A 65 -4.21 1.29 3.02
N ILE A 66 -4.29 0.38 3.98
CA ILE A 66 -4.16 0.69 5.41
C ILE A 66 -2.71 0.46 5.84
N LEU A 67 -2.13 1.40 6.58
CA LEU A 67 -0.78 1.23 7.13
C LEU A 67 -0.76 0.12 8.19
N VAL A 68 -0.04 -0.96 7.93
CA VAL A 68 0.12 -2.10 8.84
C VAL A 68 1.51 -2.13 9.43
N LYS A 69 2.55 -2.28 8.58
CA LYS A 69 3.94 -2.24 9.02
C LYS A 69 4.76 -1.41 8.06
N THR A 70 5.26 -0.30 8.55
CA THR A 70 6.03 0.64 7.73
C THR A 70 7.54 0.42 7.90
N SER A 71 8.33 0.86 6.93
CA SER A 71 9.78 0.64 6.88
C SER A 71 10.62 1.79 7.44
N ASN A 72 9.99 2.84 7.99
CA ASN A 72 10.71 3.95 8.60
C ASN A 72 11.40 3.52 9.92
N PRO A 73 12.54 4.12 10.30
CA PRO A 73 13.32 3.71 11.48
C PRO A 73 12.52 3.67 12.79
N SER A 74 11.62 4.63 12.99
CA SER A 74 10.81 4.73 14.23
C SER A 74 9.55 3.86 14.22
N SER A 75 9.33 3.03 13.20
CA SER A 75 8.12 2.20 13.12
C SER A 75 7.94 1.26 14.33
N GLY A 76 9.06 0.78 14.89
CA GLY A 76 9.05 -0.11 16.05
C GLY A 76 8.60 0.54 17.37
N GLU A 77 8.57 1.88 17.45
CA GLU A 77 8.10 2.57 18.67
C GLU A 77 6.67 2.19 19.05
N PHE A 78 5.83 1.93 18.05
CA PHE A 78 4.43 1.53 18.21
C PHE A 78 4.15 0.16 17.59
N GLN A 79 4.55 -0.06 16.34
CA GLN A 79 4.10 -1.19 15.55
C GLN A 79 4.58 -2.53 16.07
N ASP A 80 5.77 -2.57 16.72
CA ASP A 80 6.35 -3.79 17.29
C ASP A 80 5.97 -3.98 18.78
N ARG A 81 5.17 -3.07 19.36
CA ARG A 81 4.69 -3.26 20.73
C ARG A 81 3.68 -4.39 20.79
N GLU A 82 3.83 -5.22 21.81
CA GLU A 82 2.93 -6.35 22.02
C GLU A 82 1.75 -5.96 22.92
N ILE A 83 0.59 -6.46 22.54
CA ILE A 83 -0.65 -6.42 23.30
C ILE A 83 -1.09 -7.88 23.44
N ASP A 84 -1.16 -8.39 24.65
CA ASP A 84 -1.48 -9.79 24.95
C ASP A 84 -0.60 -10.80 24.19
N GLY A 85 0.70 -10.49 24.04
CA GLY A 85 1.70 -11.32 23.36
C GLY A 85 1.64 -11.28 21.82
N LYS A 86 0.86 -10.36 21.23
CA LYS A 86 0.75 -10.19 19.79
C LYS A 86 1.24 -8.78 19.39
N PRO A 87 2.14 -8.63 18.41
CA PRO A 87 2.58 -7.32 17.94
C PRO A 87 1.42 -6.50 17.37
N LEU A 88 1.46 -5.18 17.61
CA LEU A 88 0.40 -4.27 17.16
C LEU A 88 0.17 -4.34 15.64
N TYR A 89 1.22 -4.51 14.83
CA TYR A 89 1.06 -4.62 13.37
C TYR A 89 0.25 -5.86 12.97
N GLU A 90 0.30 -6.97 13.70
CA GLU A 90 -0.52 -8.15 13.45
C GLU A 90 -1.99 -7.92 13.82
N ILE A 91 -2.22 -7.23 14.95
CA ILE A 91 -3.59 -6.82 15.36
C ILE A 91 -4.22 -5.91 14.31
N VAL A 92 -3.44 -4.98 13.76
CA VAL A 92 -3.90 -4.11 12.66
C VAL A 92 -4.15 -4.92 11.39
N ALA A 93 -3.30 -5.90 11.07
CA ALA A 93 -3.49 -6.77 9.91
C ALA A 93 -4.80 -7.59 10.01
N GLU A 94 -5.13 -8.13 11.18
CA GLU A 94 -6.39 -8.81 11.43
C GLU A 94 -7.59 -7.88 11.19
N LYS A 95 -7.48 -6.62 11.63
CA LYS A 95 -8.50 -5.61 11.36
C LYS A 95 -8.61 -5.26 9.88
N VAL A 96 -7.50 -5.21 9.15
CA VAL A 96 -7.52 -5.01 7.69
C VAL A 96 -8.21 -6.16 6.99
N ALA A 97 -7.98 -7.39 7.40
CA ALA A 97 -8.69 -8.56 6.88
C ALA A 97 -10.20 -8.47 7.15
N GLU A 98 -10.61 -8.13 8.38
CA GLU A 98 -12.01 -7.93 8.78
C GLU A 98 -12.66 -6.81 7.94
N TRP A 99 -12.04 -5.65 7.85
CA TRP A 99 -12.56 -4.54 7.04
C TRP A 99 -12.62 -4.88 5.55
N GLY A 100 -11.70 -5.74 5.10
CA GLY A 100 -11.64 -6.22 3.73
C GLY A 100 -12.89 -6.97 3.29
N GLU A 101 -13.52 -7.71 4.18
CA GLU A 101 -14.77 -8.44 3.89
C GLU A 101 -15.94 -7.50 3.54
N GLU A 102 -15.91 -6.25 4.01
CA GLU A 102 -16.96 -5.27 3.71
C GLU A 102 -16.88 -4.73 2.26
N VAL A 103 -15.70 -4.83 1.63
CA VAL A 103 -15.41 -4.25 0.30
C VAL A 103 -14.70 -5.28 -0.60
N MET A 104 -15.30 -6.47 -0.71
CA MET A 104 -14.78 -7.54 -1.57
C MET A 104 -15.06 -7.25 -3.05
N GLY A 105 -14.04 -7.53 -3.90
CA GLY A 105 -14.19 -7.76 -5.33
C GLY A 105 -14.49 -9.23 -5.61
N GLU A 106 -14.15 -9.71 -6.81
CA GLU A 106 -14.37 -11.10 -7.20
C GLU A 106 -13.47 -12.05 -6.39
N ASP A 107 -12.16 -11.86 -6.43
CA ASP A 107 -11.18 -12.72 -5.75
C ASP A 107 -10.48 -12.01 -4.58
N TYR A 108 -10.28 -10.70 -4.70
CA TYR A 108 -9.55 -9.87 -3.74
C TYR A 108 -10.38 -8.69 -3.25
N SER A 109 -10.04 -8.24 -2.03
CA SER A 109 -10.64 -7.04 -1.45
C SER A 109 -10.07 -5.75 -2.06
N TYR A 110 -10.90 -4.72 -2.14
CA TYR A 110 -10.46 -3.34 -2.40
C TYR A 110 -9.83 -2.67 -1.17
N VAL A 111 -9.76 -3.36 -0.04
CA VAL A 111 -9.00 -2.95 1.14
C VAL A 111 -7.68 -3.72 1.13
N GLY A 112 -6.58 -3.00 1.03
CA GLY A 112 -5.23 -3.55 1.08
C GLY A 112 -4.46 -3.07 2.31
N ALA A 113 -3.23 -3.56 2.44
CA ALA A 113 -2.30 -3.22 3.52
C ALA A 113 -1.02 -2.62 2.96
N VAL A 114 -0.41 -1.67 3.67
CA VAL A 114 0.98 -1.26 3.41
C VAL A 114 1.90 -2.03 4.34
N VAL A 115 2.81 -2.82 3.76
CA VAL A 115 3.83 -3.57 4.51
C VAL A 115 5.19 -3.39 3.84
N GLY A 116 6.13 -2.79 4.55
CA GLY A 116 7.49 -2.54 4.02
C GLY A 116 8.27 -3.83 3.73
N ALA A 117 9.12 -3.78 2.70
CA ALA A 117 9.91 -4.91 2.19
C ALA A 117 11.04 -5.41 3.13
N THR A 118 11.15 -4.87 4.36
CA THR A 118 12.35 -5.01 5.18
C THR A 118 12.53 -6.41 5.79
N TYR A 119 11.44 -7.19 5.95
CA TYR A 119 11.45 -8.48 6.63
C TYR A 119 10.60 -9.52 5.88
N PRO A 120 11.21 -10.44 5.11
CA PRO A 120 10.48 -11.47 4.35
C PRO A 120 9.60 -12.39 5.21
N GLU A 121 10.09 -12.78 6.39
CA GLU A 121 9.36 -13.67 7.30
C GLU A 121 8.07 -13.02 7.81
N MET A 122 8.11 -11.72 8.09
CA MET A 122 6.94 -10.94 8.46
C MET A 122 5.94 -10.88 7.30
N GLY A 123 6.43 -10.76 6.06
CA GLY A 123 5.59 -10.80 4.86
C GLY A 123 4.79 -12.09 4.77
N ALA A 124 5.42 -13.23 4.99
CA ALA A 124 4.76 -14.54 5.00
C ALA A 124 3.70 -14.67 6.11
N ALA A 125 3.99 -14.16 7.32
CA ALA A 125 3.05 -14.18 8.42
C ALA A 125 1.83 -13.29 8.13
N LEU A 126 2.07 -12.06 7.67
CA LEU A 126 1.01 -11.11 7.32
C LEU A 126 0.18 -11.58 6.12
N ARG A 127 0.79 -12.24 5.13
CA ARG A 127 0.06 -12.86 4.00
C ARG A 127 -0.95 -13.91 4.48
N LYS A 128 -0.61 -14.71 5.50
CA LYS A 128 -1.54 -15.68 6.08
C LYS A 128 -2.72 -15.02 6.80
N ILE A 129 -2.47 -13.89 7.47
CA ILE A 129 -3.52 -13.12 8.16
C ILE A 129 -4.45 -12.45 7.14
N MET A 130 -3.90 -11.97 6.03
CA MET A 130 -4.62 -11.20 5.00
C MET A 130 -4.65 -11.90 3.63
N PRO A 131 -5.24 -13.12 3.50
CA PRO A 131 -5.14 -13.92 2.29
C PRO A 131 -5.78 -13.26 1.06
N LYS A 132 -6.80 -12.43 1.26
CA LYS A 132 -7.57 -11.78 0.19
C LYS A 132 -7.30 -10.28 0.03
N ASN A 133 -6.33 -9.74 0.76
CA ASN A 133 -6.00 -8.32 0.68
C ASN A 133 -4.73 -8.12 -0.15
N TYR A 134 -4.70 -7.12 -1.02
CA TYR A 134 -3.46 -6.72 -1.65
C TYR A 134 -2.52 -6.09 -0.63
N ILE A 135 -1.25 -6.46 -0.70
CA ILE A 135 -0.20 -5.84 0.11
C ILE A 135 0.61 -4.91 -0.80
N LEU A 136 0.58 -3.62 -0.51
CA LEU A 136 1.48 -2.64 -1.11
C LEU A 136 2.82 -2.73 -0.39
N VAL A 137 3.87 -3.10 -1.12
CA VAL A 137 5.21 -3.39 -0.59
C VAL A 137 6.20 -2.32 -1.05
N PRO A 138 6.36 -1.21 -0.32
CA PRO A 138 7.38 -0.22 -0.61
C PRO A 138 8.76 -0.70 -0.16
N GLY A 139 9.81 -0.29 -0.91
CA GLY A 139 11.21 -0.47 -0.49
C GLY A 139 12.03 -1.43 -1.34
N TYR A 140 11.51 -1.93 -2.47
CA TYR A 140 12.30 -2.71 -3.42
C TYR A 140 13.55 -1.96 -3.89
N GLY A 141 14.70 -2.63 -3.87
CA GLY A 141 15.99 -2.12 -4.29
C GLY A 141 16.59 -1.08 -3.34
N ALA A 142 15.91 0.03 -3.11
CA ALA A 142 16.44 1.15 -2.32
C ALA A 142 16.64 0.82 -0.82
N GLN A 143 15.93 -0.17 -0.30
CA GLN A 143 16.04 -0.66 1.08
C GLN A 143 16.62 -2.10 1.13
N GLY A 144 17.19 -2.58 0.03
CA GLY A 144 17.84 -3.88 -0.07
C GLY A 144 16.94 -5.05 -0.42
N GLY A 145 15.60 -4.85 -0.54
CA GLY A 145 14.67 -5.91 -0.94
C GLY A 145 14.91 -6.37 -2.38
N LYS A 146 15.08 -7.67 -2.57
CA LYS A 146 15.19 -8.36 -3.87
C LYS A 146 13.93 -9.18 -4.13
N GLY A 147 13.70 -9.61 -5.35
CA GLY A 147 12.54 -10.40 -5.73
C GLY A 147 12.29 -11.59 -4.79
N LYS A 148 13.34 -12.37 -4.47
CA LYS A 148 13.25 -13.52 -3.55
C LYS A 148 12.76 -13.16 -2.13
N ASP A 149 13.08 -11.95 -1.66
CA ASP A 149 12.71 -11.49 -0.33
C ASP A 149 11.23 -11.03 -0.32
N LEU A 150 10.68 -10.74 -1.51
CA LEU A 150 9.31 -10.29 -1.68
C LEU A 150 8.34 -11.41 -2.09
N ALA A 151 8.84 -12.55 -2.56
CA ALA A 151 8.00 -13.69 -2.90
C ALA A 151 7.01 -14.10 -1.80
N PRO A 152 7.36 -14.06 -0.49
CA PRO A 152 6.44 -14.40 0.58
C PRO A 152 5.23 -13.45 0.76
N PHE A 153 5.25 -12.27 0.12
CA PHE A 153 4.12 -11.32 0.16
C PHE A 153 3.02 -11.67 -0.84
N PHE A 154 3.32 -12.51 -1.82
CA PHE A 154 2.39 -12.93 -2.85
C PHE A 154 1.63 -14.21 -2.45
N ASN A 155 0.49 -14.43 -3.08
CA ASN A 155 -0.20 -15.70 -3.04
C ASN A 155 0.38 -16.68 -4.09
N GLU A 156 -0.04 -17.93 -4.04
CA GLU A 156 0.41 -18.99 -4.96
C GLU A 156 0.05 -18.73 -6.43
N ASP A 157 -1.01 -17.93 -6.66
CA ASP A 157 -1.43 -17.47 -8.00
C ASP A 157 -0.52 -16.36 -8.58
N GLY A 158 0.47 -15.90 -7.81
CA GLY A 158 1.37 -14.81 -8.19
C GLY A 158 0.75 -13.41 -8.02
N LEU A 159 -0.42 -13.32 -7.40
CA LEU A 159 -1.12 -12.07 -7.10
C LEU A 159 -1.03 -11.72 -5.59
N GLY A 160 -1.80 -10.73 -5.16
CA GLY A 160 -1.90 -10.34 -3.75
C GLY A 160 -0.85 -9.33 -3.28
N ALA A 161 0.15 -8.96 -4.09
CA ALA A 161 1.11 -7.90 -3.74
C ALA A 161 1.34 -6.92 -4.90
N ILE A 162 1.61 -5.66 -4.54
CA ILE A 162 2.02 -4.59 -5.46
C ILE A 162 3.35 -4.05 -4.94
N VAL A 163 4.41 -4.25 -5.72
CA VAL A 163 5.76 -3.84 -5.33
C VAL A 163 6.08 -2.44 -5.85
N ASN A 164 6.53 -1.57 -4.96
CA ASN A 164 6.83 -0.17 -5.26
C ASN A 164 8.33 0.13 -5.08
N SER A 165 8.91 0.83 -6.05
CA SER A 165 10.31 1.27 -6.07
C SER A 165 10.47 2.68 -6.65
N SER A 166 9.91 3.70 -5.99
CA SER A 166 9.88 5.08 -6.52
C SER A 166 11.27 5.58 -6.95
N ARG A 167 12.22 5.69 -6.02
CA ARG A 167 13.58 6.18 -6.32
C ARG A 167 14.39 5.22 -7.18
N GLY A 168 14.13 3.91 -7.10
CA GLY A 168 14.78 2.91 -7.94
C GLY A 168 14.39 3.06 -9.41
N ILE A 169 13.19 3.52 -9.69
CA ILE A 169 12.65 3.71 -11.03
C ILE A 169 12.89 5.14 -11.52
N ILE A 170 12.38 6.15 -10.81
CA ILE A 170 12.40 7.54 -11.28
C ILE A 170 13.83 8.08 -11.38
N CYS A 171 14.71 7.69 -10.47
CA CYS A 171 16.12 8.12 -10.44
C CYS A 171 17.07 7.03 -10.97
N ALA A 172 16.60 6.10 -11.77
CA ALA A 172 17.43 5.01 -12.31
C ALA A 172 18.65 5.54 -13.06
N TYR A 173 18.49 6.55 -13.91
CA TYR A 173 19.57 7.17 -14.69
C TYR A 173 20.74 7.74 -13.84
N GLN A 174 20.54 7.90 -12.52
CA GLN A 174 21.58 8.38 -11.59
C GLN A 174 22.34 7.25 -10.89
N LYS A 175 21.96 6.00 -11.13
CA LYS A 175 22.45 4.84 -10.37
C LYS A 175 22.97 3.74 -11.29
N ASP A 176 23.93 2.97 -10.78
CA ASP A 176 24.41 1.78 -11.45
C ASP A 176 23.31 0.71 -11.48
N PRO A 177 23.20 -0.05 -12.57
CA PRO A 177 24.04 -0.02 -13.80
C PRO A 177 23.52 0.96 -14.87
N TYR A 178 22.49 1.74 -14.61
CA TYR A 178 21.79 2.54 -15.62
C TYR A 178 22.54 3.83 -15.98
N LYS A 179 23.23 4.46 -15.02
CA LYS A 179 23.97 5.72 -15.24
C LYS A 179 25.10 5.57 -16.29
N GLU A 180 25.59 4.34 -16.50
CA GLU A 180 26.60 4.06 -17.52
C GLU A 180 25.99 3.86 -18.92
N LYS A 181 24.68 3.57 -18.99
CA LYS A 181 23.97 3.24 -20.23
C LYS A 181 23.08 4.38 -20.74
N PHE A 182 22.63 5.26 -19.85
CA PHE A 182 21.67 6.30 -20.13
C PHE A 182 22.19 7.66 -19.68
N SER A 183 22.06 8.66 -20.53
CA SER A 183 22.33 10.06 -20.16
C SER A 183 21.15 10.64 -19.35
N PRO A 184 21.32 11.79 -18.66
CA PRO A 184 20.21 12.42 -17.93
C PRO A 184 18.99 12.79 -18.78
N VAL A 185 19.15 12.99 -20.10
CA VAL A 185 18.01 13.26 -21.00
C VAL A 185 17.24 11.99 -21.35
N ASP A 186 17.85 10.81 -21.19
CA ASP A 186 17.26 9.50 -21.46
C ASP A 186 16.64 8.88 -20.18
N TYR A 187 16.29 9.70 -19.19
CA TYR A 187 15.77 9.26 -17.89
C TYR A 187 14.54 8.34 -18.01
N ALA A 188 13.71 8.54 -19.02
CA ALA A 188 12.52 7.73 -19.25
C ALA A 188 12.90 6.29 -19.67
N ASP A 189 13.90 6.13 -20.53
CA ASP A 189 14.38 4.82 -20.97
C ASP A 189 15.11 4.09 -19.83
N ALA A 190 15.90 4.82 -19.03
CA ALA A 190 16.48 4.27 -17.81
C ALA A 190 15.42 3.77 -16.83
N SER A 191 14.36 4.54 -16.61
CA SER A 191 13.23 4.16 -15.74
C SER A 191 12.51 2.92 -16.28
N ARG A 192 12.27 2.88 -17.59
CA ARG A 192 11.65 1.72 -18.26
C ARG A 192 12.50 0.47 -18.09
N GLN A 193 13.82 0.56 -18.28
CA GLN A 193 14.72 -0.58 -18.12
C GLN A 193 14.72 -1.05 -16.66
N ALA A 194 14.77 -0.15 -15.69
CA ALA A 194 14.69 -0.50 -14.26
C ALA A 194 13.40 -1.24 -13.90
N VAL A 195 12.27 -0.87 -14.50
CA VAL A 195 11.00 -1.61 -14.32
C VAL A 195 11.07 -3.00 -14.95
N LEU A 196 11.67 -3.15 -16.12
CA LEU A 196 11.82 -4.45 -16.79
C LEU A 196 12.70 -5.40 -15.98
N ASP A 197 13.84 -4.90 -15.49
CA ASP A 197 14.76 -5.67 -14.66
C ASP A 197 14.10 -6.08 -13.31
N MET A 198 13.35 -5.18 -12.70
CA MET A 198 12.56 -5.47 -11.50
C MET A 198 11.48 -6.54 -11.75
N LYS A 199 10.79 -6.49 -12.88
CA LYS A 199 9.79 -7.51 -13.27
C LYS A 199 10.43 -8.87 -13.47
N GLU A 200 11.61 -8.92 -14.08
CA GLU A 200 12.35 -10.15 -14.28
C GLU A 200 12.85 -10.74 -12.95
N ASP A 201 13.41 -9.91 -12.05
CA ASP A 201 13.83 -10.34 -10.72
C ASP A 201 12.66 -10.92 -9.90
N LEU A 202 11.51 -10.25 -9.92
CA LEU A 202 10.31 -10.75 -9.27
C LEU A 202 9.83 -12.06 -9.89
N LYS A 203 9.79 -12.17 -11.23
CA LYS A 203 9.38 -13.38 -11.93
C LYS A 203 10.28 -14.57 -11.57
N ASN A 204 11.60 -14.34 -11.53
CA ASN A 204 12.57 -15.39 -11.19
C ASN A 204 12.45 -15.86 -9.73
N ALA A 205 11.91 -15.04 -8.85
CA ALA A 205 11.64 -15.41 -7.46
C ALA A 205 10.51 -16.43 -7.29
N PHE A 206 9.64 -16.60 -8.29
CA PHE A 206 8.54 -17.57 -8.29
C PHE A 206 8.88 -18.86 -9.03
N VAL A 207 9.98 -18.90 -9.77
CA VAL A 207 10.45 -20.11 -10.44
C VAL A 207 11.17 -20.97 -9.40
N LYS A 208 10.54 -22.07 -9.01
CA LYS A 208 11.14 -23.12 -8.16
C LYS A 208 11.97 -24.08 -9.00
#